data_9a8fccb8c3f1253fb4942105d8b53215
#
_entry.id   9a8fccb8c3f1253fb4942105d8b53215
#
_cell.length_a   1.000
_cell.length_b   1.000
_cell.length_c   1.000
_cell.angle_alpha   90.00
_cell.angle_beta   90.00
_cell.angle_gamma   90.00
#
_symmetry.space_group_name_H-M   'P 1'
#
loop_
_entity.id
_entity.type
_entity.pdbx_description
1 polymer ?
#
loop_
_entity_poly.entity_id
_entity_poly.type
_entity_poly.pdbx_seq_one_letter_code
_entity_poly.pdbx_strand_id
1 'polypeptide(L)'
;MKKIILFMMIMLPLALSAQAFTAVKIKVNNGSQGSVAQLFEDHYKDANFKDGSGVNIERLWQGSGEWTHRVVFYGPLGNRGRVEGDMSPFQNSAFWANLRYYTDGHYEASSGRVLDWRPGDDEQDNFIIYEVTIKDMNAYSKAHQKFIDDLSGDKSFKDRGIAYGTYDIGRPNGAW
;
A
#
# COMPACT_ATOMS: atom_id res chain seq x y z
N MET A 1 25.56 -47.51 -22.95
CA MET A 1 24.21 -46.92 -22.87
C MET A 1 24.31 -45.72 -21.94
N LYS A 2 24.31 -44.50 -22.49
CA LYS A 2 24.43 -43.25 -21.72
C LYS A 2 23.03 -42.87 -21.23
N LYS A 3 22.86 -42.86 -19.88
CA LYS A 3 21.61 -42.36 -19.26
C LYS A 3 21.64 -40.84 -19.32
N ILE A 4 20.81 -40.29 -20.19
CA ILE A 4 20.51 -38.84 -20.22
C ILE A 4 19.56 -38.59 -19.06
N ILE A 5 20.07 -38.03 -17.98
CA ILE A 5 19.25 -37.49 -16.90
C ILE A 5 18.75 -36.14 -17.41
N LEU A 6 17.49 -36.14 -17.87
CA LEU A 6 16.76 -34.93 -18.19
C LEU A 6 16.47 -34.21 -16.87
N PHE A 7 17.30 -33.26 -16.52
CA PHE A 7 17.08 -32.34 -15.40
C PHE A 7 15.92 -31.42 -15.82
N MET A 8 14.70 -31.85 -15.54
CA MET A 8 13.50 -31.04 -15.71
C MET A 8 13.58 -29.96 -14.63
N MET A 9 14.21 -28.84 -14.99
CA MET A 9 14.20 -27.62 -14.20
C MET A 9 12.76 -27.13 -14.15
N ILE A 10 12.03 -27.56 -13.13
CA ILE A 10 10.72 -27.00 -12.80
C ILE A 10 11.00 -25.54 -12.45
N MET A 11 10.90 -24.68 -13.43
CA MET A 11 10.69 -23.26 -13.22
C MET A 11 9.32 -23.18 -12.56
N LEU A 12 9.30 -23.30 -11.22
CA LEU A 12 8.22 -22.74 -10.45
C LEU A 12 8.17 -21.28 -10.86
N PRO A 13 7.10 -20.79 -11.48
CA PRO A 13 6.91 -19.37 -11.57
C PRO A 13 6.86 -18.93 -10.11
N LEU A 14 7.91 -18.29 -9.64
CA LEU A 14 7.80 -17.33 -8.55
C LEU A 14 6.82 -16.30 -9.09
N ALA A 15 5.54 -16.59 -8.91
CA ALA A 15 4.52 -15.60 -9.01
C ALA A 15 4.83 -14.61 -7.86
N LEU A 16 5.72 -13.68 -8.15
CA LEU A 16 5.70 -12.39 -7.52
C LEU A 16 4.33 -11.83 -7.86
N SER A 17 3.32 -12.22 -7.05
CA SER A 17 2.01 -11.65 -7.21
C SER A 17 2.21 -10.16 -6.95
N ALA A 18 2.10 -9.37 -8.01
CA ALA A 18 2.28 -7.94 -7.91
C ALA A 18 1.37 -7.44 -6.78
N GLN A 19 1.95 -6.77 -5.79
CA GLN A 19 1.18 -6.14 -4.73
C GLN A 19 0.41 -4.98 -5.33
N ALA A 20 -0.88 -4.94 -5.06
CA ALA A 20 -1.75 -3.85 -5.46
C ALA A 20 -2.21 -3.06 -4.24
N PHE A 21 -2.49 -1.79 -4.43
CA PHE A 21 -3.05 -0.95 -3.37
C PHE A 21 -4.23 -0.13 -3.88
N THR A 22 -5.07 0.27 -2.93
CA THR A 22 -6.04 1.36 -3.08
C THR A 22 -5.83 2.31 -1.92
N ALA A 23 -5.52 3.54 -2.21
CA ALA A 23 -5.33 4.60 -1.24
C ALA A 23 -6.53 5.55 -1.29
N VAL A 24 -7.11 5.85 -0.12
CA VAL A 24 -8.21 6.80 0.02
C VAL A 24 -7.75 7.90 0.97
N LYS A 25 -7.51 9.09 0.43
CA LYS A 25 -7.20 10.28 1.23
C LYS A 25 -8.51 10.84 1.79
N ILE A 26 -8.53 11.18 3.07
CA ILE A 26 -9.66 11.75 3.79
C ILE A 26 -9.23 12.95 4.61
N LYS A 27 -10.15 13.86 4.84
CA LYS A 27 -9.96 14.99 5.72
C LYS A 27 -10.76 14.77 6.99
N VAL A 28 -10.08 14.37 8.04
CA VAL A 28 -10.66 14.17 9.37
C VAL A 28 -10.88 15.51 10.05
N ASN A 29 -12.06 15.71 10.62
CA ASN A 29 -12.43 16.91 11.33
C ASN A 29 -11.53 17.14 12.55
N ASN A 30 -11.24 18.40 12.87
CA ASN A 30 -10.40 18.75 14.01
C ASN A 30 -10.99 18.15 15.30
N GLY A 31 -10.12 17.45 16.05
CA GLY A 31 -10.49 16.80 17.30
C GLY A 31 -11.08 15.40 17.13
N SER A 32 -11.34 14.94 15.89
CA SER A 32 -11.94 13.61 15.64
C SER A 32 -10.91 12.50 15.35
N GLN A 33 -9.62 12.78 15.41
CA GLN A 33 -8.56 11.81 15.06
C GLN A 33 -8.63 10.54 15.92
N GLY A 34 -8.83 10.72 17.25
CA GLY A 34 -8.97 9.58 18.17
C GLY A 34 -10.23 8.73 17.88
N SER A 35 -11.35 9.37 17.52
CA SER A 35 -12.58 8.66 17.16
C SER A 35 -12.42 7.88 15.86
N VAL A 36 -11.70 8.44 14.89
CA VAL A 36 -11.39 7.74 13.64
C VAL A 36 -10.48 6.55 13.90
N ALA A 37 -9.42 6.70 14.69
CA ALA A 37 -8.53 5.59 15.05
C ALA A 37 -9.30 4.47 15.74
N GLN A 38 -10.14 4.79 16.73
CA GLN A 38 -10.97 3.80 17.43
C GLN A 38 -11.96 3.10 16.49
N LEU A 39 -12.61 3.85 15.58
CA LEU A 39 -13.53 3.29 14.59
C LEU A 39 -12.83 2.28 13.68
N PHE A 40 -11.59 2.59 13.26
CA PHE A 40 -10.79 1.68 12.46
C PHE A 40 -10.37 0.44 13.24
N GLU A 41 -9.89 0.60 14.47
CA GLU A 41 -9.51 -0.51 15.32
C GLU A 41 -10.69 -1.44 15.56
N ASP A 42 -11.85 -0.91 15.98
CA ASP A 42 -13.06 -1.71 16.23
C ASP A 42 -13.56 -2.46 15.00
N HIS A 43 -13.33 -1.91 13.81
CA HIS A 43 -13.79 -2.52 12.57
C HIS A 43 -12.81 -3.56 12.00
N TYR A 44 -11.50 -3.40 12.25
CA TYR A 44 -10.47 -4.20 11.59
C TYR A 44 -9.67 -5.10 12.53
N LYS A 45 -9.72 -4.93 13.87
CA LYS A 45 -8.94 -5.72 14.83
C LYS A 45 -9.13 -7.24 14.71
N ASP A 46 -10.35 -7.67 14.40
CA ASP A 46 -10.70 -9.10 14.28
C ASP A 46 -10.91 -9.50 12.81
N ALA A 47 -10.45 -8.69 11.86
CA ALA A 47 -10.67 -8.91 10.45
C ALA A 47 -9.81 -10.04 9.90
N ASN A 48 -10.44 -10.99 9.21
CA ASN A 48 -9.74 -12.04 8.48
C ASN A 48 -9.41 -11.56 7.08
N PHE A 49 -8.16 -11.19 6.85
CA PHE A 49 -7.68 -10.84 5.53
C PHE A 49 -7.14 -12.09 4.80
N LYS A 50 -7.24 -12.07 3.48
CA LYS A 50 -6.55 -13.03 2.64
C LYS A 50 -5.04 -12.85 2.75
N ASP A 51 -4.28 -13.90 2.54
CA ASP A 51 -2.82 -13.88 2.66
C ASP A 51 -2.18 -12.72 1.92
N GLY A 52 -1.31 -11.99 2.61
CA GLY A 52 -0.63 -10.81 2.09
C GLY A 52 -1.50 -9.57 1.92
N SER A 53 -2.77 -9.61 2.38
CA SER A 53 -3.68 -8.46 2.34
C SER A 53 -3.80 -7.78 3.69
N GLY A 54 -4.14 -6.49 3.66
CA GLY A 54 -4.38 -5.73 4.88
C GLY A 54 -4.91 -4.33 4.59
N VAL A 55 -5.05 -3.58 5.68
CA VAL A 55 -5.43 -2.17 5.65
C VAL A 55 -4.62 -1.40 6.68
N ASN A 56 -4.17 -0.23 6.30
CA ASN A 56 -3.54 0.74 7.21
C ASN A 56 -4.28 2.05 7.16
N ILE A 57 -4.32 2.76 8.30
CA ILE A 57 -4.64 4.18 8.34
C ILE A 57 -3.39 4.96 8.69
N GLU A 58 -3.09 5.95 7.91
CA GLU A 58 -1.87 6.74 7.99
C GLU A 58 -2.24 8.21 8.25
N ARG A 59 -1.51 8.84 9.18
CA ARG A 59 -1.64 10.28 9.40
C ARG A 59 -0.70 11.02 8.47
N LEU A 60 -1.23 11.98 7.73
CA LEU A 60 -0.46 12.84 6.84
C LEU A 60 -0.04 14.12 7.57
N TRP A 61 1.28 14.43 7.57
CA TRP A 61 1.82 15.57 8.32
C TRP A 61 2.18 16.75 7.43
N GLN A 62 2.84 16.49 6.30
CA GLN A 62 3.38 17.53 5.43
C GLN A 62 3.11 17.19 3.96
N GLY A 63 2.92 18.22 3.14
CA GLY A 63 2.78 18.09 1.70
C GLY A 63 1.47 17.47 1.20
N SER A 64 0.54 17.18 2.11
CA SER A 64 -0.71 16.48 1.79
C SER A 64 -1.85 17.43 1.34
N GLY A 65 -1.58 18.72 1.20
CA GLY A 65 -2.63 19.70 0.95
C GLY A 65 -3.64 19.77 2.09
N GLU A 66 -4.90 19.56 1.78
CA GLU A 66 -5.98 19.56 2.77
C GLU A 66 -6.22 18.19 3.44
N TRP A 67 -5.61 17.12 2.93
CA TRP A 67 -5.80 15.77 3.42
C TRP A 67 -5.05 15.53 4.72
N THR A 68 -5.71 14.93 5.69
CA THR A 68 -5.14 14.69 7.03
C THR A 68 -4.78 13.22 7.26
N HIS A 69 -5.47 12.32 6.58
CA HIS A 69 -5.23 10.87 6.69
C HIS A 69 -5.33 10.20 5.33
N ARG A 70 -4.72 9.02 5.26
CA ARG A 70 -4.83 8.12 4.12
C ARG A 70 -5.12 6.71 4.62
N VAL A 71 -6.13 6.07 4.05
CA VAL A 71 -6.43 4.66 4.24
C VAL A 71 -5.87 3.89 3.07
N VAL A 72 -5.04 2.90 3.33
CA VAL A 72 -4.41 2.08 2.30
C VAL A 72 -4.85 0.63 2.44
N PHE A 73 -5.58 0.14 1.47
CA PHE A 73 -5.89 -1.27 1.31
C PHE A 73 -4.86 -1.89 0.39
N TYR A 74 -4.18 -2.93 0.82
CA TYR A 74 -3.13 -3.58 0.04
C TYR A 74 -3.30 -5.10 -0.02
N GLY A 75 -2.62 -5.73 -0.95
CA GLY A 75 -2.58 -7.18 -1.10
C GLY A 75 -2.27 -7.63 -2.51
N PRO A 76 -2.19 -8.95 -2.74
CA PRO A 76 -1.91 -9.52 -4.05
C PRO A 76 -2.93 -9.07 -5.10
N LEU A 77 -2.46 -8.72 -6.29
CA LEU A 77 -3.32 -8.38 -7.41
C LEU A 77 -4.23 -9.57 -7.77
N GLY A 78 -5.54 -9.34 -7.76
CA GLY A 78 -6.54 -10.37 -8.07
C GLY A 78 -6.97 -11.25 -6.88
N ASN A 79 -6.28 -11.19 -5.72
CA ASN A 79 -6.68 -11.93 -4.51
C ASN A 79 -6.60 -11.07 -3.24
N ARG A 80 -6.89 -9.79 -3.36
CA ARG A 80 -6.84 -8.82 -2.27
C ARG A 80 -8.14 -8.79 -1.49
N GLY A 81 -8.03 -8.41 -0.22
CA GLY A 81 -9.16 -8.08 0.64
C GLY A 81 -9.42 -9.09 1.74
N ARG A 82 -10.61 -9.01 2.31
CA ARG A 82 -11.06 -9.92 3.37
C ARG A 82 -11.42 -11.30 2.81
N VAL A 83 -11.38 -12.31 3.67
CA VAL A 83 -11.93 -13.62 3.38
C VAL A 83 -13.43 -13.50 3.14
N GLU A 84 -13.97 -14.30 2.24
CA GLU A 84 -15.40 -14.30 1.93
C GLU A 84 -16.23 -14.60 3.20
N GLY A 85 -17.25 -13.79 3.43
CA GLY A 85 -18.13 -13.92 4.61
C GLY A 85 -17.58 -13.30 5.91
N ASP A 86 -16.33 -12.83 5.93
CA ASP A 86 -15.75 -12.19 7.12
C ASP A 86 -16.47 -10.89 7.52
N MET A 87 -17.06 -10.22 6.56
CA MET A 87 -17.83 -9.00 6.80
C MET A 87 -19.05 -8.93 5.86
N SER A 88 -20.20 -8.65 6.42
CA SER A 88 -21.41 -8.43 5.61
C SER A 88 -21.36 -7.08 4.88
N PRO A 89 -22.03 -6.93 3.74
CA PRO A 89 -22.17 -5.64 3.05
C PRO A 89 -22.78 -4.56 3.95
N PHE A 90 -23.66 -4.95 4.88
CA PHE A 90 -24.27 -4.04 5.83
C PHE A 90 -23.25 -3.47 6.82
N GLN A 91 -22.40 -4.32 7.40
CA GLN A 91 -21.32 -3.88 8.30
C GLN A 91 -20.35 -2.94 7.60
N ASN A 92 -19.97 -3.26 6.36
CA ASN A 92 -19.12 -2.37 5.56
C ASN A 92 -19.78 -1.01 5.30
N SER A 93 -21.06 -1.00 4.94
CA SER A 93 -21.79 0.25 4.71
C SER A 93 -21.92 1.08 5.99
N ALA A 94 -22.16 0.43 7.13
CA ALA A 94 -22.23 1.09 8.43
C ALA A 94 -20.91 1.72 8.84
N PHE A 95 -19.78 1.04 8.61
CA PHE A 95 -18.45 1.59 8.85
C PHE A 95 -18.22 2.89 8.06
N TRP A 96 -18.45 2.88 6.74
CA TRP A 96 -18.27 4.06 5.91
C TRP A 96 -19.25 5.19 6.25
N ALA A 97 -20.48 4.86 6.65
CA ALA A 97 -21.44 5.84 7.13
C ALA A 97 -20.96 6.51 8.43
N ASN A 98 -20.46 5.72 9.39
CA ASN A 98 -19.91 6.24 10.64
C ASN A 98 -18.67 7.10 10.42
N LEU A 99 -17.77 6.69 9.52
CA LEU A 99 -16.57 7.46 9.20
C LEU A 99 -16.90 8.88 8.68
N ARG A 100 -17.98 9.03 7.93
CA ARG A 100 -18.43 10.34 7.40
C ARG A 100 -18.78 11.35 8.49
N TYR A 101 -19.19 10.93 9.69
CA TYR A 101 -19.42 11.85 10.80
C TYR A 101 -18.14 12.55 11.28
N TYR A 102 -16.99 11.90 11.08
CA TYR A 102 -15.70 12.37 11.54
C TYR A 102 -14.87 13.03 10.45
N THR A 103 -15.40 13.11 9.22
CA THR A 103 -14.72 13.70 8.06
C THR A 103 -15.59 14.81 7.45
N ASP A 104 -15.01 15.63 6.57
CA ASP A 104 -15.76 16.64 5.82
C ASP A 104 -16.60 16.06 4.66
N GLY A 105 -16.56 14.75 4.49
CA GLY A 105 -17.31 14.03 3.46
C GLY A 105 -16.63 13.96 2.09
N HIS A 106 -15.53 14.68 1.90
CA HIS A 106 -14.72 14.59 0.67
C HIS A 106 -13.67 13.46 0.82
N TYR A 107 -13.33 12.86 -0.31
CA TYR A 107 -12.25 11.90 -0.41
C TYR A 107 -11.63 11.89 -1.80
N GLU A 108 -10.37 11.51 -1.87
CA GLU A 108 -9.65 11.24 -3.11
C GLU A 108 -9.19 9.79 -3.10
N ALA A 109 -9.58 9.01 -4.09
CA ALA A 109 -9.21 7.61 -4.19
C ALA A 109 -8.32 7.35 -5.40
N SER A 110 -7.29 6.57 -5.18
CA SER A 110 -6.38 6.10 -6.23
C SER A 110 -6.05 4.63 -6.02
N SER A 111 -5.75 3.94 -7.10
CA SER A 111 -5.31 2.53 -7.04
C SER A 111 -4.11 2.33 -7.94
N GLY A 112 -3.26 1.39 -7.55
CA GLY A 112 -2.05 1.11 -8.28
C GLY A 112 -1.38 -0.19 -7.87
N ARG A 113 -0.16 -0.36 -8.35
CA ARG A 113 0.67 -1.55 -8.09
C ARG A 113 2.01 -1.13 -7.53
N VAL A 114 2.53 -1.94 -6.62
CA VAL A 114 3.93 -1.87 -6.20
C VAL A 114 4.77 -2.59 -7.24
N LEU A 115 5.74 -1.91 -7.82
CA LEU A 115 6.60 -2.42 -8.88
C LEU A 115 7.92 -2.98 -8.34
N ASP A 116 8.39 -2.40 -7.24
CA ASP A 116 9.58 -2.88 -6.56
C ASP A 116 9.50 -2.55 -5.07
N TRP A 117 10.02 -3.43 -4.22
CA TRP A 117 9.95 -3.28 -2.77
C TRP A 117 11.11 -3.98 -2.08
N ARG A 118 11.81 -3.23 -1.26
CA ARG A 118 12.71 -3.75 -0.24
C ARG A 118 12.04 -3.53 1.13
N PRO A 119 11.75 -4.58 1.89
CA PRO A 119 11.19 -4.43 3.23
C PRO A 119 12.17 -3.68 4.14
N GLY A 120 11.61 -2.94 5.09
CA GLY A 120 12.35 -2.36 6.20
C GLY A 120 12.23 -3.20 7.46
N ASP A 121 12.74 -2.66 8.55
CA ASP A 121 12.47 -3.15 9.90
C ASP A 121 11.02 -2.82 10.29
N ASP A 122 10.34 -3.73 10.97
CA ASP A 122 8.94 -3.58 11.40
C ASP A 122 8.74 -2.46 12.44
N GLU A 123 9.81 -1.94 13.01
CA GLU A 123 9.79 -0.84 13.99
C GLU A 123 9.67 0.56 13.34
N GLN A 124 9.55 0.67 12.02
CA GLN A 124 9.50 1.97 11.34
C GLN A 124 8.09 2.53 11.26
N ASP A 125 7.74 3.45 12.16
CA ASP A 125 6.42 4.11 12.22
C ASP A 125 6.27 5.29 11.25
N ASN A 126 7.34 5.75 10.64
CA ASN A 126 7.34 6.94 9.78
C ASN A 126 7.79 6.61 8.35
N PHE A 127 7.11 7.21 7.38
CA PHE A 127 7.45 7.07 5.97
C PHE A 127 7.34 8.40 5.24
N ILE A 128 8.02 8.49 4.10
CA ILE A 128 7.92 9.61 3.17
C ILE A 128 7.46 9.09 1.83
N ILE A 129 6.45 9.74 1.25
CA ILE A 129 5.94 9.41 -0.08
C ILE A 129 6.22 10.57 -1.01
N TYR A 130 6.82 10.28 -2.14
CA TYR A 130 6.98 11.20 -3.24
C TYR A 130 6.05 10.80 -4.38
N GLU A 131 5.07 11.64 -4.68
CA GLU A 131 4.25 11.51 -5.90
C GLU A 131 4.97 12.25 -7.03
N VAL A 132 5.43 11.51 -8.02
CA VAL A 132 6.29 12.05 -9.09
C VAL A 132 5.71 11.82 -10.47
N THR A 133 5.93 12.75 -11.39
CA THR A 133 5.62 12.56 -12.81
C THR A 133 6.87 12.09 -13.53
N ILE A 134 6.85 10.85 -14.00
CA ILE A 134 8.00 10.21 -14.65
C ILE A 134 7.94 10.45 -16.15
N LYS A 135 9.04 10.96 -16.74
CA LYS A 135 9.18 11.15 -18.19
C LYS A 135 9.66 9.90 -18.90
N ASP A 136 10.53 9.14 -18.27
CA ASP A 136 11.11 7.89 -18.80
C ASP A 136 11.12 6.83 -17.69
N MET A 137 10.19 5.87 -17.79
CA MET A 137 10.04 4.80 -16.79
C MET A 137 11.27 3.90 -16.72
N ASN A 138 11.92 3.61 -17.85
CA ASN A 138 13.10 2.74 -17.85
C ASN A 138 14.29 3.42 -17.17
N ALA A 139 14.49 4.70 -17.44
CA ALA A 139 15.55 5.48 -16.78
C ALA A 139 15.25 5.60 -15.27
N TYR A 140 13.99 5.85 -14.89
CA TYR A 140 13.59 5.94 -13.50
C TYR A 140 13.80 4.62 -12.75
N SER A 141 13.36 3.50 -13.31
CA SER A 141 13.53 2.18 -12.70
C SER A 141 15.00 1.83 -12.46
N LYS A 142 15.88 2.11 -13.43
CA LYS A 142 17.33 1.92 -13.27
C LYS A 142 17.93 2.82 -12.19
N ALA A 143 17.50 4.08 -12.14
CA ALA A 143 17.96 5.02 -11.13
C ALA A 143 17.49 4.63 -9.74
N HIS A 144 16.24 4.15 -9.61
CA HIS A 144 15.68 3.64 -8.35
C HIS A 144 16.43 2.40 -7.87
N GLN A 145 16.71 1.44 -8.76
CA GLN A 145 17.49 0.25 -8.41
C GLN A 145 18.89 0.65 -7.93
N LYS A 146 19.57 1.53 -8.67
CA LYS A 146 20.88 2.04 -8.25
C LYS A 146 20.81 2.72 -6.88
N PHE A 147 19.78 3.49 -6.61
CA PHE A 147 19.57 4.14 -5.31
C PHE A 147 19.42 3.11 -4.18
N ILE A 148 18.64 2.04 -4.40
CA ILE A 148 18.50 0.94 -3.43
C ILE A 148 19.86 0.27 -3.20
N ASP A 149 20.61 -0.02 -4.24
CA ASP A 149 21.92 -0.67 -4.16
C ASP A 149 22.92 0.19 -3.37
N ASP A 150 22.99 1.48 -3.69
CA ASP A 150 23.86 2.45 -3.02
C ASP A 150 23.51 2.58 -1.52
N LEU A 151 22.23 2.63 -1.17
CA LEU A 151 21.76 2.75 0.21
C LEU A 151 21.87 1.45 1.03
N SER A 152 21.86 0.30 0.37
CA SER A 152 21.96 -0.99 1.07
C SER A 152 23.27 -1.17 1.83
N GLY A 153 24.33 -0.49 1.40
CA GLY A 153 25.63 -0.46 2.07
C GLY A 153 25.72 0.56 3.22
N ASP A 154 24.78 1.49 3.34
CA ASP A 154 24.80 2.53 4.36
C ASP A 154 24.06 2.07 5.62
N LYS A 155 24.77 2.11 6.77
CA LYS A 155 24.23 1.68 8.07
C LYS A 155 22.99 2.47 8.50
N SER A 156 22.86 3.72 8.03
CA SER A 156 21.70 4.58 8.34
C SER A 156 20.43 4.18 7.59
N PHE A 157 20.56 3.37 6.54
CA PHE A 157 19.46 2.96 5.67
C PHE A 157 19.21 1.45 5.62
N LYS A 158 20.06 0.64 6.24
CA LYS A 158 19.97 -0.82 6.18
C LYS A 158 18.60 -1.36 6.64
N ASP A 159 18.01 -0.69 7.62
CA ASP A 159 16.76 -1.11 8.28
C ASP A 159 15.53 -0.38 7.69
N ARG A 160 15.69 0.46 6.68
CA ARG A 160 14.59 1.22 6.06
C ARG A 160 13.99 0.49 4.88
N GLY A 161 12.66 0.43 4.84
CA GLY A 161 11.92 -0.03 3.68
C GLY A 161 11.93 1.00 2.56
N ILE A 162 12.05 0.53 1.34
CA ILE A 162 11.99 1.38 0.13
C ILE A 162 11.11 0.67 -0.87
N ALA A 163 10.15 1.41 -1.44
CA ALA A 163 9.28 0.89 -2.47
C ALA A 163 9.01 1.95 -3.53
N TYR A 164 8.70 1.53 -4.74
CA TYR A 164 8.02 2.39 -5.69
C TYR A 164 6.90 1.63 -6.40
N GLY A 165 5.94 2.39 -6.88
CA GLY A 165 4.77 1.86 -7.54
C GLY A 165 4.22 2.79 -8.60
N THR A 166 3.15 2.38 -9.22
CA THR A 166 2.43 3.18 -10.20
C THR A 166 0.98 3.33 -9.79
N TYR A 167 0.40 4.48 -10.12
CA TYR A 167 -1.04 4.67 -10.09
C TYR A 167 -1.63 4.20 -11.42
N ASP A 168 -2.56 3.27 -11.37
CA ASP A 168 -3.28 2.78 -12.54
C ASP A 168 -4.62 3.52 -12.72
N ILE A 169 -5.24 3.94 -11.60
CA ILE A 169 -6.54 4.63 -11.55
C ILE A 169 -6.46 5.79 -10.55
N GLY A 170 -7.11 6.91 -10.85
CA GLY A 170 -7.22 8.05 -9.93
C GLY A 170 -5.88 8.74 -9.70
N ARG A 171 -5.10 8.96 -10.73
CA ARG A 171 -3.76 9.57 -10.64
C ARG A 171 -3.84 10.98 -10.06
N PRO A 172 -3.23 11.25 -8.89
CA PRO A 172 -3.15 12.60 -8.37
C PRO A 172 -2.34 13.48 -9.33
N ASN A 173 -2.94 14.53 -9.90
CA ASN A 173 -2.27 15.49 -10.79
C ASN A 173 -1.45 14.83 -11.92
N GLY A 174 -1.87 13.67 -12.42
CA GLY A 174 -1.13 12.93 -13.45
C GLY A 174 0.14 12.24 -12.97
N ALA A 175 0.36 12.12 -11.66
CA ALA A 175 1.49 11.39 -11.08
C ALA A 175 1.43 9.89 -11.39
N TRP A 176 2.58 9.26 -11.28
CA TRP A 176 2.75 7.82 -11.46
C TRP A 176 3.11 7.16 -10.15
#